data_3e549757e729c8a2373d5cb9aaa47353
#
_entry.id   3e549757e729c8a2373d5cb9aaa47353
#
_cell.length_a   1.000
_cell.length_b   1.000
_cell.length_c   1.000
_cell.angle_alpha   90.00
_cell.angle_beta   90.00
_cell.angle_gamma   90.00
#
_symmetry.space_group_name_H-M   'P 1'
#
loop_
_entity.id
_entity.type
_entity.pdbx_description
1 polymer ?
#
loop_
_entity_poly.entity_id
_entity_poly.type
_entity_poly.pdbx_seq_one_letter_code
_entity_poly.pdbx_strand_id
1 'polypeptide(L)'
;RFWILISQVAMMLALLPLIFIEVKSVNLTLIALLTLHNTFVAISDISIDALAADSLKEDQLANANGFMWGSKTLGRGTGMALATFVFYGYGVNEAFFLLILLMSFIFLFPLFSKELSYKAGFQSESYKNRLTLKELIAGVSQSLFNMSALAAMTFMIFSNIGYGIFDVIYNEFYIEVLGWSGEEIGYLRPIGMWLGGLLGLSAGVLAFYFGKRFLLLFFITCQAFIFLAVSSFTADTPDSLSTIAIIGVDAVDAGWSVLIFSILMALCTTNTSATNFGIFMGFGNISMLIGNNIAPLVLGSGDYGFAFIVAALSLIPCLLTGYYLTRS
;
A
#
# COMPACT_ATOMS: atom_id res chain seq x y z
N ARG A 1 -18.73 5.39 -9.87
CA ARG A 1 -18.14 6.29 -10.86
C ARG A 1 -18.11 7.75 -10.40
N PHE A 2 -19.24 8.29 -9.91
CA PHE A 2 -19.33 9.70 -9.45
C PHE A 2 -18.24 10.06 -8.42
N TRP A 3 -18.09 9.26 -7.36
CA TRP A 3 -17.08 9.49 -6.34
C TRP A 3 -15.66 9.40 -6.86
N ILE A 4 -15.38 8.48 -7.80
CA ILE A 4 -14.05 8.35 -8.43
C ILE A 4 -13.72 9.62 -9.20
N LEU A 5 -14.65 10.15 -10.03
CA LEU A 5 -14.42 11.35 -10.81
C LEU A 5 -14.24 12.59 -9.94
N ILE A 6 -15.08 12.78 -8.91
CA ILE A 6 -14.98 13.94 -8.02
C ILE A 6 -13.66 13.90 -7.24
N SER A 7 -13.30 12.75 -6.67
CA SER A 7 -12.05 12.65 -5.91
C SER A 7 -10.83 12.89 -6.79
N GLN A 8 -10.79 12.38 -8.03
CA GLN A 8 -9.68 12.63 -8.95
C GLN A 8 -9.58 14.12 -9.33
N VAL A 9 -10.69 14.81 -9.60
CA VAL A 9 -10.68 16.27 -9.83
C VAL A 9 -10.18 17.01 -8.59
N ALA A 10 -10.64 16.65 -7.41
CA ALA A 10 -10.23 17.30 -6.16
C ALA A 10 -8.74 17.04 -5.85
N MET A 11 -8.22 15.86 -6.16
CA MET A 11 -6.77 15.55 -6.06
C MET A 11 -5.94 16.47 -6.95
N MET A 12 -6.33 16.64 -8.21
CA MET A 12 -5.65 17.54 -9.15
C MET A 12 -5.71 18.99 -8.70
N LEU A 13 -6.87 19.45 -8.24
CA LEU A 13 -7.04 20.81 -7.71
C LEU A 13 -6.21 21.07 -6.45
N ALA A 14 -6.02 20.07 -5.60
CA ALA A 14 -5.16 20.19 -4.42
C ALA A 14 -3.68 20.32 -4.78
N LEU A 15 -3.22 19.71 -5.87
CA LEU A 15 -1.83 19.83 -6.33
C LEU A 15 -1.58 21.06 -7.19
N LEU A 16 -2.62 21.61 -7.83
CA LEU A 16 -2.47 22.73 -8.76
C LEU A 16 -1.70 23.94 -8.21
N PRO A 17 -1.93 24.41 -6.97
CA PRO A 17 -1.16 25.52 -6.40
C PRO A 17 0.35 25.24 -6.32
N LEU A 18 0.76 23.98 -6.17
CA LEU A 18 2.18 23.60 -6.00
C LEU A 18 3.00 23.79 -7.29
N ILE A 19 2.34 23.95 -8.44
CA ILE A 19 3.03 24.31 -9.71
C ILE A 19 3.52 25.76 -9.67
N PHE A 20 2.82 26.63 -8.94
CA PHE A 20 3.08 28.08 -8.94
C PHE A 20 3.77 28.59 -7.68
N ILE A 21 3.81 27.79 -6.63
CA ILE A 21 4.44 28.15 -5.35
C ILE A 21 5.88 27.64 -5.36
N GLU A 22 6.83 28.53 -5.08
CA GLU A 22 8.23 28.13 -4.89
C GLU A 22 8.37 27.35 -3.58
N VAL A 23 8.56 26.05 -3.69
CA VAL A 23 8.72 25.13 -2.54
C VAL A 23 10.18 25.12 -2.12
N LYS A 24 10.59 26.08 -1.27
CA LYS A 24 11.96 26.15 -0.72
C LYS A 24 12.17 25.31 0.55
N SER A 25 11.08 25.03 1.26
CA SER A 25 11.11 24.27 2.51
C SER A 25 9.73 23.71 2.82
N VAL A 26 9.68 22.72 3.70
CA VAL A 26 8.41 22.19 4.23
C VAL A 26 7.72 23.29 5.04
N ASN A 27 6.52 23.66 4.61
CA ASN A 27 5.70 24.68 5.27
C ASN A 27 4.25 24.20 5.41
N LEU A 28 3.46 24.91 6.23
CA LEU A 28 2.08 24.53 6.54
C LEU A 28 1.19 24.44 5.28
N THR A 29 1.43 25.31 4.29
CA THR A 29 0.66 25.29 3.03
C THR A 29 0.92 24.01 2.25
N LEU A 30 2.18 23.58 2.12
CA LEU A 30 2.54 22.32 1.47
C LEU A 30 1.91 21.13 2.21
N ILE A 31 2.04 21.08 3.53
CA ILE A 31 1.46 20.02 4.36
C ILE A 31 -0.06 19.98 4.18
N ALA A 32 -0.75 21.12 4.21
CA ALA A 32 -2.19 21.20 4.06
C ALA A 32 -2.65 20.72 2.67
N LEU A 33 -1.99 21.16 1.59
CA LEU A 33 -2.32 20.75 0.22
C LEU A 33 -2.08 19.25 -0.01
N LEU A 34 -0.96 18.71 0.47
CA LEU A 34 -0.67 17.28 0.37
C LEU A 34 -1.62 16.45 1.23
N THR A 35 -2.00 16.93 2.43
CA THR A 35 -3.00 16.26 3.27
C THR A 35 -4.36 16.23 2.58
N LEU A 36 -4.77 17.34 1.99
CA LEU A 36 -6.02 17.42 1.22
C LEU A 36 -5.99 16.48 0.02
N HIS A 37 -4.88 16.47 -0.74
CA HIS A 37 -4.67 15.54 -1.84
C HIS A 37 -4.81 14.08 -1.37
N ASN A 38 -4.08 13.68 -0.33
CA ASN A 38 -4.11 12.32 0.20
C ASN A 38 -5.50 11.90 0.74
N THR A 39 -6.28 12.85 1.27
CA THR A 39 -7.67 12.59 1.67
C THR A 39 -8.51 12.17 0.48
N PHE A 40 -8.38 12.85 -0.66
CA PHE A 40 -9.10 12.47 -1.88
C PHE A 40 -8.54 11.21 -2.54
N VAL A 41 -7.24 10.93 -2.39
CA VAL A 41 -6.66 9.62 -2.77
C VAL A 41 -7.38 8.49 -2.02
N ALA A 42 -7.53 8.61 -0.71
CA ALA A 42 -8.22 7.61 0.11
C ALA A 42 -9.69 7.43 -0.31
N ILE A 43 -10.41 8.52 -0.61
CA ILE A 43 -11.79 8.45 -1.09
C ILE A 43 -11.86 7.75 -2.46
N SER A 44 -10.90 8.02 -3.36
CA SER A 44 -10.80 7.37 -4.66
C SER A 44 -10.55 5.86 -4.52
N ASP A 45 -9.60 5.48 -3.67
CA ASP A 45 -9.25 4.08 -3.39
C ASP A 45 -10.47 3.30 -2.88
N ILE A 46 -11.15 3.82 -1.84
CA ILE A 46 -12.37 3.19 -1.30
C ILE A 46 -13.46 3.07 -2.37
N SER A 47 -13.59 4.07 -3.23
CA SER A 47 -14.60 4.07 -4.31
C SER A 47 -14.31 3.03 -5.40
N ILE A 48 -13.03 2.76 -5.68
CA ILE A 48 -12.60 1.74 -6.64
C ILE A 48 -12.79 0.34 -6.03
N ASP A 49 -12.39 0.15 -4.77
CA ASP A 49 -12.57 -1.11 -4.05
C ASP A 49 -14.06 -1.48 -3.92
N ALA A 50 -14.92 -0.51 -3.60
CA ALA A 50 -16.36 -0.70 -3.56
C ALA A 50 -16.93 -1.06 -4.93
N LEU A 51 -16.46 -0.40 -6.01
CA LEU A 51 -16.87 -0.72 -7.38
C LEU A 51 -16.46 -2.16 -7.77
N ALA A 52 -15.27 -2.59 -7.41
CA ALA A 52 -14.81 -3.95 -7.64
C ALA A 52 -15.66 -4.97 -6.89
N ALA A 53 -15.91 -4.74 -5.58
CA ALA A 53 -16.76 -5.59 -4.76
C ALA A 53 -18.21 -5.69 -5.29
N ASP A 54 -18.75 -4.58 -5.81
CA ASP A 54 -20.12 -4.52 -6.33
C ASP A 54 -20.25 -5.13 -7.75
N SER A 55 -19.17 -5.16 -8.52
CA SER A 55 -19.22 -5.52 -9.95
C SER A 55 -18.73 -6.94 -10.24
N LEU A 56 -17.98 -7.54 -9.35
CA LEU A 56 -17.33 -8.85 -9.54
C LEU A 56 -18.04 -9.94 -8.75
N LYS A 57 -17.99 -11.16 -9.28
CA LYS A 57 -18.43 -12.35 -8.55
C LYS A 57 -17.39 -12.74 -7.50
N GLU A 58 -17.82 -13.46 -6.47
CA GLU A 58 -16.99 -13.89 -5.35
C GLU A 58 -15.75 -14.66 -5.79
N ASP A 59 -15.88 -15.53 -6.79
CA ASP A 59 -14.78 -16.31 -7.39
C ASP A 59 -13.79 -15.45 -8.20
N GLN A 60 -14.16 -14.25 -8.62
CA GLN A 60 -13.35 -13.31 -9.39
C GLN A 60 -12.61 -12.30 -8.50
N LEU A 61 -13.10 -12.04 -7.28
CA LEU A 61 -12.56 -11.01 -6.39
C LEU A 61 -11.08 -11.20 -6.06
N ALA A 62 -10.66 -12.44 -5.79
CA ALA A 62 -9.26 -12.74 -5.45
C ALA A 62 -8.30 -12.41 -6.61
N ASN A 63 -8.67 -12.78 -7.85
CA ASN A 63 -7.88 -12.47 -9.04
C ASN A 63 -7.87 -10.97 -9.34
N ALA A 64 -9.03 -10.31 -9.26
CA ALA A 64 -9.15 -8.88 -9.46
C ALA A 64 -8.30 -8.09 -8.47
N ASN A 65 -8.29 -8.50 -7.21
CA ASN A 65 -7.46 -7.88 -6.18
C ASN A 65 -5.95 -8.01 -6.48
N GLY A 66 -5.51 -9.17 -6.97
CA GLY A 66 -4.13 -9.36 -7.43
C GLY A 66 -3.77 -8.38 -8.56
N PHE A 67 -4.66 -8.20 -9.55
CA PHE A 67 -4.48 -7.21 -10.62
C PHE A 67 -4.50 -5.77 -10.11
N MET A 68 -5.41 -5.42 -9.21
CA MET A 68 -5.52 -4.08 -8.62
C MET A 68 -4.25 -3.71 -7.85
N TRP A 69 -3.79 -4.58 -6.97
CA TRP A 69 -2.58 -4.35 -6.17
C TRP A 69 -1.30 -4.39 -7.00
N GLY A 70 -1.17 -5.36 -7.90
CA GLY A 70 -0.03 -5.43 -8.82
C GLY A 70 0.08 -4.18 -9.69
N SER A 71 -1.04 -3.73 -10.29
CA SER A 71 -1.09 -2.51 -11.10
C SER A 71 -0.82 -1.25 -10.26
N LYS A 72 -1.35 -1.16 -9.04
CA LYS A 72 -1.10 -0.05 -8.11
C LYS A 72 0.39 0.06 -7.77
N THR A 73 1.05 -1.07 -7.50
CA THR A 73 2.48 -1.11 -7.17
C THR A 73 3.34 -0.76 -8.38
N LEU A 74 3.01 -1.28 -9.57
CA LEU A 74 3.66 -0.88 -10.83
C LEU A 74 3.50 0.62 -11.11
N GLY A 75 2.29 1.14 -10.89
CA GLY A 75 1.98 2.56 -11.05
C GLY A 75 2.76 3.45 -10.08
N ARG A 76 2.90 3.04 -8.81
CA ARG A 76 3.73 3.74 -7.81
C ARG A 76 5.20 3.82 -8.25
N GLY A 77 5.77 2.70 -8.66
CA GLY A 77 7.16 2.65 -9.16
C GLY A 77 7.36 3.54 -10.40
N THR A 78 6.44 3.46 -11.36
CA THR A 78 6.51 4.28 -12.58
C THR A 78 6.35 5.78 -12.25
N GLY A 79 5.39 6.12 -11.40
CA GLY A 79 5.18 7.49 -10.94
C GLY A 79 6.39 8.05 -10.19
N MET A 80 7.00 7.25 -9.31
CA MET A 80 8.22 7.65 -8.58
C MET A 80 9.40 7.85 -9.53
N ALA A 81 9.65 6.93 -10.46
CA ALA A 81 10.75 7.06 -11.41
C ALA A 81 10.60 8.30 -12.30
N LEU A 82 9.40 8.54 -12.84
CA LEU A 82 9.10 9.72 -13.65
C LEU A 82 9.21 11.02 -12.85
N ALA A 83 8.68 11.02 -11.62
CA ALA A 83 8.78 12.19 -10.74
C ALA A 83 10.23 12.48 -10.36
N THR A 84 11.05 11.47 -10.06
CA THR A 84 12.49 11.61 -9.79
C THR A 84 13.21 12.22 -11.00
N PHE A 85 12.98 11.66 -12.19
CA PHE A 85 13.59 12.18 -13.43
C PHE A 85 13.27 13.66 -13.67
N VAL A 86 12.00 14.05 -13.51
CA VAL A 86 11.60 15.45 -13.71
C VAL A 86 12.09 16.34 -12.56
N PHE A 87 12.05 15.85 -11.33
CA PHE A 87 12.49 16.61 -10.16
C PHE A 87 13.98 17.00 -10.26
N TYR A 88 14.86 16.03 -10.54
CA TYR A 88 16.30 16.29 -10.65
C TYR A 88 16.70 16.96 -11.95
N GLY A 89 15.95 16.72 -13.05
CA GLY A 89 16.27 17.32 -14.36
C GLY A 89 15.72 18.73 -14.54
N TYR A 90 14.58 19.06 -13.95
CA TYR A 90 13.83 20.30 -14.25
C TYR A 90 13.38 21.06 -13.02
N GLY A 91 13.09 20.38 -11.91
CA GLY A 91 12.69 21.00 -10.64
C GLY A 91 11.41 20.43 -10.04
N VAL A 92 11.08 20.93 -8.82
CA VAL A 92 9.95 20.41 -8.03
C VAL A 92 8.59 20.81 -8.63
N ASN A 93 8.49 22.01 -9.20
CA ASN A 93 7.25 22.51 -9.77
C ASN A 93 6.85 21.73 -11.02
N GLU A 94 7.84 21.39 -11.85
CA GLU A 94 7.70 20.55 -13.04
C GLU A 94 7.32 19.12 -12.68
N ALA A 95 7.82 18.60 -11.57
CA ALA A 95 7.40 17.30 -11.07
C ALA A 95 5.91 17.31 -10.65
N PHE A 96 5.42 18.35 -9.97
CA PHE A 96 3.98 18.47 -9.70
C PHE A 96 3.15 18.64 -10.96
N PHE A 97 3.64 19.38 -11.96
CA PHE A 97 2.97 19.49 -13.26
C PHE A 97 2.86 18.12 -13.95
N LEU A 98 3.93 17.33 -13.96
CA LEU A 98 3.91 15.96 -14.48
C LEU A 98 2.87 15.09 -13.77
N LEU A 99 2.80 15.15 -12.43
CA LEU A 99 1.82 14.36 -11.67
C LEU A 99 0.38 14.73 -12.06
N ILE A 100 0.08 16.02 -12.19
CA ILE A 100 -1.26 16.47 -12.63
C ILE A 100 -1.55 16.01 -14.06
N LEU A 101 -0.58 16.04 -14.96
CA LEU A 101 -0.72 15.56 -16.32
C LEU A 101 -1.03 14.04 -16.35
N LEU A 102 -0.31 13.24 -15.59
CA LEU A 102 -0.56 11.80 -15.47
C LEU A 102 -1.94 11.52 -14.87
N MET A 103 -2.33 12.25 -13.83
CA MET A 103 -3.67 12.13 -13.24
C MET A 103 -4.77 12.53 -14.21
N SER A 104 -4.54 13.58 -15.01
CA SER A 104 -5.49 14.01 -16.06
C SER A 104 -5.67 12.92 -17.11
N PHE A 105 -4.59 12.23 -17.49
CA PHE A 105 -4.66 11.09 -18.40
C PHE A 105 -5.45 9.91 -17.77
N ILE A 106 -5.16 9.56 -16.52
CA ILE A 106 -5.87 8.49 -15.82
C ILE A 106 -7.36 8.83 -15.65
N PHE A 107 -7.71 10.11 -15.43
CA PHE A 107 -9.08 10.58 -15.30
C PHE A 107 -9.95 10.29 -16.54
N LEU A 108 -9.35 10.23 -17.74
CA LEU A 108 -10.07 9.93 -18.97
C LEU A 108 -10.71 8.53 -18.96
N PHE A 109 -10.07 7.54 -18.28
CA PHE A 109 -10.59 6.18 -18.22
C PHE A 109 -11.97 6.08 -17.54
N PRO A 110 -12.16 6.53 -16.29
CA PRO A 110 -13.49 6.53 -15.69
C PRO A 110 -14.46 7.52 -16.36
N LEU A 111 -13.95 8.59 -16.99
CA LEU A 111 -14.78 9.56 -17.70
C LEU A 111 -15.45 8.96 -18.94
N PHE A 112 -14.73 8.16 -19.72
CA PHE A 112 -15.25 7.56 -20.96
C PHE A 112 -15.76 6.14 -20.78
N SER A 113 -15.59 5.51 -19.63
CA SER A 113 -16.09 4.15 -19.39
C SER A 113 -17.61 4.11 -19.28
N LYS A 114 -18.27 3.61 -20.34
CA LYS A 114 -19.72 3.42 -20.39
C LYS A 114 -20.19 2.26 -19.50
N GLU A 115 -19.38 1.22 -19.34
CA GLU A 115 -19.71 0.04 -18.54
C GLU A 115 -19.91 0.35 -17.07
N LEU A 116 -19.15 1.31 -16.52
CA LEU A 116 -19.28 1.80 -15.15
C LEU A 116 -20.64 2.49 -14.90
N SER A 117 -21.31 2.97 -15.95
CA SER A 117 -22.65 3.57 -15.85
C SER A 117 -23.78 2.56 -16.00
N TYR A 118 -23.56 1.48 -16.77
CA TYR A 118 -24.61 0.53 -17.12
C TYR A 118 -24.87 -0.50 -16.03
N LYS A 119 -23.82 -0.99 -15.36
CA LYS A 119 -23.95 -2.00 -14.30
C LYS A 119 -24.56 -1.46 -13.00
N ALA A 120 -24.49 -0.16 -12.75
CA ALA A 120 -25.23 0.47 -11.66
C ALA A 120 -26.76 0.32 -11.75
N GLY A 121 -27.28 0.01 -12.95
CA GLY A 121 -28.71 -0.28 -13.17
C GLY A 121 -29.10 -1.75 -12.94
N PHE A 122 -28.14 -2.68 -12.96
CA PHE A 122 -28.41 -4.13 -12.84
C PHE A 122 -28.61 -4.62 -11.39
N GLN A 123 -28.24 -3.80 -10.41
CA GLN A 123 -28.37 -4.12 -8.97
C GLN A 123 -29.68 -3.67 -8.33
N SER A 124 -30.72 -3.42 -9.14
CA SER A 124 -32.00 -2.99 -8.57
C SER A 124 -32.66 -4.02 -7.64
N GLU A 125 -32.25 -5.28 -7.68
CA GLU A 125 -32.71 -6.31 -6.71
C GLU A 125 -31.92 -6.32 -5.41
N SER A 126 -30.61 -6.08 -5.42
CA SER A 126 -29.79 -5.97 -4.20
C SER A 126 -30.10 -4.67 -3.40
N TYR A 127 -30.57 -3.63 -4.09
CA TYR A 127 -31.00 -2.37 -3.46
C TYR A 127 -32.28 -2.51 -2.62
N LYS A 128 -33.06 -3.58 -2.80
CA LYS A 128 -34.31 -3.82 -2.05
C LYS A 128 -34.10 -4.26 -0.60
N ASN A 129 -32.94 -4.82 -0.29
CA ASN A 129 -32.59 -5.25 1.08
C ASN A 129 -31.46 -4.38 1.67
N ARG A 130 -31.69 -3.07 1.81
CA ARG A 130 -30.78 -2.23 2.59
C ARG A 130 -30.82 -2.70 4.03
N LEU A 131 -29.69 -3.27 4.49
CA LEU A 131 -29.50 -3.54 5.89
C LEU A 131 -29.71 -2.26 6.70
N THR A 132 -30.49 -2.31 7.75
CA THR A 132 -30.55 -1.20 8.70
C THR A 132 -29.18 -1.04 9.36
N LEU A 133 -28.87 0.16 9.85
CA LEU A 133 -27.62 0.40 10.56
C LEU A 133 -27.39 -0.61 11.70
N LYS A 134 -28.46 -1.01 12.38
CA LYS A 134 -28.43 -2.01 13.45
C LYS A 134 -28.04 -3.40 12.93
N GLU A 135 -28.61 -3.82 11.82
CA GLU A 135 -28.28 -5.11 11.17
C GLU A 135 -26.86 -5.11 10.61
N LEU A 136 -26.41 -3.98 10.05
CA LEU A 136 -25.04 -3.81 9.60
C LEU A 136 -24.06 -3.95 10.78
N ILE A 137 -24.27 -3.23 11.87
CA ILE A 137 -23.42 -3.29 13.07
C ILE A 137 -23.41 -4.70 13.65
N ALA A 138 -24.59 -5.35 13.74
CA ALA A 138 -24.69 -6.71 14.24
C ALA A 138 -23.94 -7.71 13.34
N GLY A 139 -24.08 -7.62 12.02
CA GLY A 139 -23.40 -8.49 11.05
C GLY A 139 -21.88 -8.30 11.08
N VAL A 140 -21.41 -7.06 11.13
CA VAL A 140 -20.00 -6.72 11.28
C VAL A 140 -19.44 -7.26 12.60
N SER A 141 -20.13 -7.01 13.70
CA SER A 141 -19.74 -7.53 15.02
C SER A 141 -19.62 -9.06 15.03
N GLN A 142 -20.64 -9.75 14.54
CA GLN A 142 -20.63 -11.22 14.49
C GLN A 142 -19.49 -11.78 13.63
N SER A 143 -19.16 -11.15 12.50
CA SER A 143 -18.11 -11.61 11.63
C SER A 143 -16.70 -11.25 12.11
N LEU A 144 -16.53 -10.20 12.92
CA LEU A 144 -15.21 -9.79 13.42
C LEU A 144 -14.82 -10.46 14.76
N PHE A 145 -15.77 -10.96 15.53
CA PHE A 145 -15.49 -11.59 16.83
C PHE A 145 -15.36 -13.11 16.74
N ASN A 146 -14.58 -13.60 15.78
CA ASN A 146 -14.16 -15.00 15.71
C ASN A 146 -12.63 -15.12 15.65
N MET A 147 -12.08 -16.29 15.95
CA MET A 147 -10.62 -16.47 16.07
C MET A 147 -9.87 -16.17 14.76
N SER A 148 -10.46 -16.46 13.60
CA SER A 148 -9.82 -16.15 12.31
C SER A 148 -9.80 -14.65 12.04
N ALA A 149 -10.89 -13.94 12.34
CA ALA A 149 -10.94 -12.49 12.19
C ALA A 149 -10.01 -11.78 13.21
N LEU A 150 -9.94 -12.26 14.47
CA LEU A 150 -8.99 -11.75 15.45
C LEU A 150 -7.54 -11.96 15.00
N ALA A 151 -7.21 -13.13 14.46
CA ALA A 151 -5.90 -13.39 13.88
C ALA A 151 -5.62 -12.48 12.68
N ALA A 152 -6.59 -12.23 11.82
CA ALA A 152 -6.49 -11.33 10.68
C ALA A 152 -6.27 -9.86 11.14
N MET A 153 -7.01 -9.39 12.12
CA MET A 153 -6.81 -8.05 12.71
C MET A 153 -5.43 -7.92 13.36
N THR A 154 -5.00 -8.95 14.10
CA THR A 154 -3.63 -8.97 14.69
C THR A 154 -2.58 -8.96 13.59
N PHE A 155 -2.74 -9.76 12.54
CA PHE A 155 -1.86 -9.72 11.38
C PHE A 155 -1.77 -8.30 10.81
N MET A 156 -2.90 -7.68 10.50
CA MET A 156 -2.96 -6.38 9.86
C MET A 156 -2.39 -5.26 10.73
N ILE A 157 -2.58 -5.30 12.07
CA ILE A 157 -2.06 -4.25 12.96
C ILE A 157 -0.53 -4.29 13.09
N PHE A 158 0.10 -5.43 12.82
CA PHE A 158 1.56 -5.57 12.85
C PHE A 158 2.19 -5.55 11.45
N SER A 159 1.40 -5.72 10.39
CA SER A 159 1.87 -5.95 9.02
C SER A 159 2.76 -4.83 8.47
N ASN A 160 2.39 -3.57 8.70
CA ASN A 160 3.05 -2.43 8.10
C ASN A 160 3.89 -1.60 9.09
N ILE A 161 4.06 -2.04 10.36
CA ILE A 161 4.89 -1.31 11.33
C ILE A 161 6.33 -1.23 10.84
N GLY A 162 6.91 -2.38 10.47
CA GLY A 162 8.29 -2.43 9.99
C GLY A 162 8.51 -1.64 8.71
N TYR A 163 7.57 -1.75 7.77
CA TYR A 163 7.63 -0.97 6.53
C TYR A 163 7.47 0.53 6.79
N GLY A 164 6.59 0.94 7.72
CA GLY A 164 6.42 2.32 8.13
C GLY A 164 7.68 2.90 8.77
N ILE A 165 8.36 2.15 9.64
CA ILE A 165 9.67 2.55 10.18
C ILE A 165 10.67 2.74 9.04
N PHE A 166 10.80 1.75 8.15
CA PHE A 166 11.69 1.83 7.00
C PHE A 166 11.38 3.04 6.11
N ASP A 167 10.11 3.26 5.77
CA ASP A 167 9.68 4.32 4.86
C ASP A 167 9.97 5.74 5.36
N VAL A 168 10.04 5.92 6.68
CA VAL A 168 10.41 7.22 7.29
C VAL A 168 11.92 7.44 7.27
N ILE A 169 12.72 6.41 7.58
CA ILE A 169 14.15 6.59 7.86
C ILE A 169 15.08 6.22 6.71
N TYR A 170 14.59 5.51 5.67
CA TYR A 170 15.47 4.95 4.63
C TYR A 170 16.25 6.03 3.86
N ASN A 171 15.62 7.16 3.55
CA ASN A 171 16.28 8.24 2.82
C ASN A 171 17.48 8.79 3.59
N GLU A 172 17.26 9.16 4.86
CA GLU A 172 18.32 9.69 5.71
C GLU A 172 19.42 8.64 5.90
N PHE A 173 19.05 7.39 6.18
CA PHE A 173 19.99 6.29 6.35
C PHE A 173 20.87 6.07 5.10
N TYR A 174 20.28 5.99 3.91
CA TYR A 174 21.03 5.77 2.68
C TYR A 174 21.92 6.97 2.32
N ILE A 175 21.49 8.20 2.62
CA ILE A 175 22.28 9.41 2.36
C ILE A 175 23.37 9.58 3.43
N GLU A 176 23.03 9.53 4.71
CA GLU A 176 23.95 9.89 5.78
C GLU A 176 24.94 8.77 6.14
N VAL A 177 24.49 7.50 6.09
CA VAL A 177 25.31 6.35 6.49
C VAL A 177 25.98 5.70 5.30
N LEU A 178 25.27 5.50 4.17
CA LEU A 178 25.81 4.81 3.00
C LEU A 178 26.39 5.77 1.96
N GLY A 179 26.18 7.09 2.09
CA GLY A 179 26.73 8.11 1.20
C GLY A 179 26.06 8.21 -0.18
N TRP A 180 24.85 7.67 -0.32
CA TRP A 180 24.10 7.70 -1.60
C TRP A 180 23.46 9.07 -1.85
N SER A 181 23.24 9.39 -3.10
CA SER A 181 22.44 10.55 -3.48
C SER A 181 20.94 10.23 -3.45
N GLY A 182 20.12 11.26 -3.21
CA GLY A 182 18.67 11.10 -3.30
C GLY A 182 18.19 10.71 -4.71
N GLU A 183 18.97 11.07 -5.76
CA GLU A 183 18.71 10.68 -7.14
C GLU A 183 18.86 9.17 -7.34
N GLU A 184 19.96 8.58 -6.84
CA GLU A 184 20.18 7.12 -6.90
C GLU A 184 19.08 6.35 -6.21
N ILE A 185 18.68 6.77 -5.02
CA ILE A 185 17.56 6.18 -4.28
C ILE A 185 16.26 6.28 -5.08
N GLY A 186 16.00 7.44 -5.68
CA GLY A 186 14.82 7.72 -6.49
C GLY A 186 14.70 6.86 -7.75
N TYR A 187 15.81 6.38 -8.31
CA TYR A 187 15.81 5.45 -9.45
C TYR A 187 15.83 3.98 -9.05
N LEU A 188 16.46 3.62 -7.94
CA LEU A 188 16.59 2.23 -7.54
C LEU A 188 15.33 1.69 -6.84
N ARG A 189 14.70 2.47 -5.98
CA ARG A 189 13.49 2.05 -5.28
C ARG A 189 12.32 1.68 -6.20
N PRO A 190 12.03 2.40 -7.31
CA PRO A 190 11.03 1.99 -8.30
C PRO A 190 11.23 0.59 -8.87
N ILE A 191 12.47 0.11 -9.00
CA ILE A 191 12.77 -1.24 -9.48
C ILE A 191 12.15 -2.29 -8.53
N GLY A 192 12.29 -2.07 -7.21
CA GLY A 192 11.64 -2.92 -6.20
C GLY A 192 10.11 -2.93 -6.33
N MET A 193 9.53 -1.76 -6.54
CA MET A 193 8.08 -1.63 -6.76
C MET A 193 7.63 -2.34 -8.04
N TRP A 194 8.39 -2.25 -9.15
CA TRP A 194 8.07 -2.98 -10.38
C TRP A 194 8.16 -4.49 -10.19
N LEU A 195 9.21 -4.98 -9.54
CA LEU A 195 9.34 -6.40 -9.21
C LEU A 195 8.20 -6.86 -8.30
N GLY A 196 7.86 -6.07 -7.29
CA GLY A 196 6.73 -6.33 -6.40
C GLY A 196 5.39 -6.35 -7.14
N GLY A 197 5.19 -5.43 -8.07
CA GLY A 197 4.00 -5.42 -8.93
C GLY A 197 3.89 -6.67 -9.80
N LEU A 198 4.99 -7.12 -10.40
CA LEU A 198 5.03 -8.37 -11.17
C LEU A 198 4.80 -9.61 -10.28
N LEU A 199 5.36 -9.64 -9.07
CA LEU A 199 5.08 -10.68 -8.08
C LEU A 199 3.60 -10.69 -7.68
N GLY A 200 3.01 -9.50 -7.49
CA GLY A 200 1.59 -9.35 -7.21
C GLY A 200 0.70 -9.91 -8.32
N LEU A 201 1.00 -9.58 -9.58
CA LEU A 201 0.26 -10.10 -10.74
C LEU A 201 0.40 -11.63 -10.87
N SER A 202 1.54 -12.20 -10.51
CA SER A 202 1.81 -13.65 -10.58
C SER A 202 1.44 -14.40 -9.29
N ALA A 203 1.01 -13.71 -8.23
CA ALA A 203 0.80 -14.31 -6.92
C ALA A 203 -0.18 -15.49 -6.92
N GLY A 204 -1.25 -15.43 -7.73
CA GLY A 204 -2.20 -16.53 -7.88
C GLY A 204 -1.56 -17.78 -8.47
N VAL A 205 -0.73 -17.63 -9.50
CA VAL A 205 0.00 -18.73 -10.15
C VAL A 205 1.05 -19.30 -9.20
N LEU A 206 1.82 -18.44 -8.56
CA LEU A 206 2.83 -18.87 -7.58
C LEU A 206 2.18 -19.63 -6.41
N ALA A 207 1.03 -19.12 -5.91
CA ALA A 207 0.30 -19.77 -4.82
C ALA A 207 -0.28 -21.14 -5.22
N PHE A 208 -0.60 -21.34 -6.50
CA PHE A 208 -1.01 -22.64 -7.02
C PHE A 208 0.14 -23.66 -6.97
N TYR A 209 1.36 -23.28 -7.37
CA TYR A 209 2.50 -24.21 -7.41
C TYR A 209 3.17 -24.44 -6.05
N PHE A 210 3.32 -23.40 -5.25
CA PHE A 210 4.09 -23.44 -3.98
C PHE A 210 3.20 -23.48 -2.73
N GLY A 211 1.90 -23.21 -2.88
CA GLY A 211 0.96 -23.09 -1.77
C GLY A 211 1.00 -21.71 -1.10
N LYS A 212 -0.19 -21.15 -0.79
CA LYS A 212 -0.34 -19.82 -0.18
C LYS A 212 0.43 -19.66 1.12
N ARG A 213 0.41 -20.70 1.96
CA ARG A 213 1.09 -20.73 3.26
C ARG A 213 2.59 -20.56 3.12
N PHE A 214 3.20 -21.42 2.29
CA PHE A 214 4.66 -21.37 2.09
C PHE A 214 5.08 -19.98 1.59
N LEU A 215 4.42 -19.45 0.56
CA LEU A 215 4.77 -18.16 -0.02
C LEU A 215 4.58 -17.01 0.98
N LEU A 216 3.46 -16.97 1.72
CA LEU A 216 3.21 -15.93 2.70
C LEU A 216 4.32 -15.88 3.75
N LEU A 217 4.61 -17.02 4.38
CA LEU A 217 5.65 -17.12 5.41
C LEU A 217 7.03 -16.86 4.85
N PHE A 218 7.33 -17.35 3.65
CA PHE A 218 8.59 -17.10 2.96
C PHE A 218 8.83 -15.60 2.74
N PHE A 219 7.88 -14.87 2.15
CA PHE A 219 8.05 -13.45 1.91
C PHE A 219 8.15 -12.64 3.21
N ILE A 220 7.34 -12.93 4.23
CA ILE A 220 7.45 -12.26 5.54
C ILE A 220 8.82 -12.51 6.16
N THR A 221 9.32 -13.75 6.07
CA THR A 221 10.66 -14.10 6.58
C THR A 221 11.75 -13.36 5.79
N CYS A 222 11.66 -13.32 4.46
CA CYS A 222 12.58 -12.52 3.63
C CYS A 222 12.57 -11.04 4.03
N GLN A 223 11.40 -10.45 4.26
CA GLN A 223 11.27 -9.07 4.72
C GLN A 223 11.99 -8.84 6.05
N ALA A 224 11.77 -9.74 7.03
CA ALA A 224 12.47 -9.66 8.32
C ALA A 224 13.99 -9.79 8.16
N PHE A 225 14.45 -10.69 7.29
CA PHE A 225 15.89 -10.83 7.00
C PHE A 225 16.49 -9.60 6.34
N ILE A 226 15.77 -8.94 5.43
CA ILE A 226 16.25 -7.71 4.80
C ILE A 226 16.41 -6.62 5.88
N PHE A 227 15.42 -6.42 6.75
CA PHE A 227 15.54 -5.45 7.85
C PHE A 227 16.69 -5.78 8.80
N LEU A 228 16.88 -7.05 9.17
CA LEU A 228 18.02 -7.47 9.98
C LEU A 228 19.37 -7.27 9.26
N ALA A 229 19.45 -7.51 7.97
CA ALA A 229 20.66 -7.24 7.20
C ALA A 229 20.98 -5.74 7.17
N VAL A 230 19.98 -4.91 6.86
CA VAL A 230 20.12 -3.44 6.82
C VAL A 230 20.52 -2.88 8.18
N SER A 231 20.09 -3.49 9.30
CA SER A 231 20.48 -3.06 10.64
C SER A 231 22.00 -3.12 10.91
N SER A 232 22.74 -3.89 10.12
CA SER A 232 24.21 -4.03 10.25
C SER A 232 24.98 -3.24 9.19
N PHE A 233 24.31 -2.49 8.31
CA PHE A 233 24.97 -1.74 7.25
C PHE A 233 25.70 -0.51 7.81
N THR A 234 26.89 -0.26 7.26
CA THR A 234 27.78 0.85 7.58
C THR A 234 28.30 1.49 6.29
N ALA A 235 29.07 2.55 6.40
CA ALA A 235 29.70 3.20 5.24
C ALA A 235 30.59 2.25 4.40
N ASP A 236 31.08 1.17 4.99
CA ASP A 236 31.90 0.16 4.30
C ASP A 236 31.05 -0.95 3.63
N THR A 237 29.71 -0.88 3.75
CA THR A 237 28.82 -1.88 3.14
C THR A 237 28.89 -1.79 1.62
N PRO A 238 29.10 -2.92 0.90
CA PRO A 238 29.12 -2.92 -0.55
C PRO A 238 27.81 -2.39 -1.16
N ASP A 239 27.90 -1.50 -2.15
CA ASP A 239 26.73 -0.92 -2.83
C ASP A 239 25.78 -1.98 -3.41
N SER A 240 26.31 -3.12 -3.83
CA SER A 240 25.48 -4.24 -4.31
C SER A 240 24.54 -4.78 -3.26
N LEU A 241 24.97 -4.87 -1.99
CA LEU A 241 24.12 -5.33 -0.88
C LEU A 241 23.04 -4.29 -0.54
N SER A 242 23.43 -3.01 -0.49
CA SER A 242 22.52 -1.90 -0.25
C SER A 242 21.47 -1.78 -1.35
N THR A 243 21.88 -1.98 -2.61
CA THR A 243 21.00 -2.01 -3.79
C THR A 243 20.01 -3.18 -3.70
N ILE A 244 20.47 -4.39 -3.39
CA ILE A 244 19.60 -5.56 -3.24
C ILE A 244 18.60 -5.33 -2.08
N ALA A 245 19.03 -4.72 -0.99
CA ALA A 245 18.17 -4.46 0.16
C ALA A 245 17.05 -3.46 -0.18
N ILE A 246 17.35 -2.30 -0.79
CA ILE A 246 16.35 -1.28 -1.11
C ILE A 246 15.34 -1.77 -2.16
N ILE A 247 15.80 -2.54 -3.16
CA ILE A 247 14.92 -3.17 -4.15
C ILE A 247 14.09 -4.29 -3.48
N GLY A 248 14.71 -5.08 -2.63
CA GLY A 248 14.10 -6.22 -1.99
C GLY A 248 12.97 -5.86 -1.03
N VAL A 249 13.09 -4.77 -0.29
CA VAL A 249 12.05 -4.32 0.66
C VAL A 249 10.71 -4.15 -0.05
N ASP A 250 10.64 -3.35 -1.11
CA ASP A 250 9.40 -3.07 -1.83
C ASP A 250 8.89 -4.31 -2.61
N ALA A 251 9.80 -5.10 -3.19
CA ALA A 251 9.43 -6.31 -3.93
C ALA A 251 8.80 -7.38 -3.02
N VAL A 252 9.42 -7.62 -1.88
CA VAL A 252 8.96 -8.65 -0.92
C VAL A 252 7.69 -8.21 -0.21
N ASP A 253 7.59 -6.93 0.16
CA ASP A 253 6.39 -6.34 0.77
C ASP A 253 5.16 -6.52 -0.12
N ALA A 254 5.26 -6.18 -1.40
CA ALA A 254 4.18 -6.38 -2.35
C ALA A 254 3.83 -7.87 -2.52
N GLY A 255 4.82 -8.75 -2.50
CA GLY A 255 4.63 -10.20 -2.63
C GLY A 255 3.73 -10.81 -1.56
N TRP A 256 3.99 -10.53 -0.28
CA TRP A 256 3.13 -11.05 0.79
C TRP A 256 1.82 -10.27 0.97
N SER A 257 1.81 -8.97 0.63
CA SER A 257 0.60 -8.15 0.72
C SER A 257 -0.54 -8.69 -0.15
N VAL A 258 -0.25 -9.07 -1.40
CA VAL A 258 -1.27 -9.66 -2.27
C VAL A 258 -1.80 -10.98 -1.73
N LEU A 259 -0.94 -11.82 -1.14
CA LEU A 259 -1.33 -13.10 -0.56
C LEU A 259 -2.24 -12.91 0.65
N ILE A 260 -1.89 -12.03 1.59
CA ILE A 260 -2.73 -11.79 2.77
C ILE A 260 -4.07 -11.18 2.37
N PHE A 261 -4.12 -10.23 1.43
CA PHE A 261 -5.38 -9.65 0.99
C PHE A 261 -6.30 -10.69 0.36
N SER A 262 -5.76 -11.66 -0.39
CA SER A 262 -6.57 -12.77 -0.91
C SER A 262 -7.16 -13.65 0.21
N ILE A 263 -6.42 -13.83 1.31
CA ILE A 263 -6.89 -14.58 2.49
C ILE A 263 -7.97 -13.76 3.24
N LEU A 264 -7.73 -12.46 3.43
CA LEU A 264 -8.70 -11.57 4.09
C LEU A 264 -10.01 -11.48 3.32
N MET A 265 -9.97 -11.40 1.99
CA MET A 265 -11.17 -11.44 1.15
C MET A 265 -11.94 -12.75 1.32
N ALA A 266 -11.24 -13.88 1.37
CA ALA A 266 -11.87 -15.19 1.59
C ALA A 266 -12.52 -15.31 2.98
N LEU A 267 -12.06 -14.57 3.99
CA LEU A 267 -12.69 -14.49 5.31
C LEU A 267 -13.95 -13.61 5.32
N CYS A 268 -14.14 -12.77 4.32
CA CYS A 268 -15.24 -11.81 4.22
C CYS A 268 -16.39 -12.35 3.35
N THR A 269 -17.00 -13.47 3.74
CA THR A 269 -18.04 -14.17 2.94
C THR A 269 -19.48 -13.81 3.29
N THR A 270 -19.72 -12.77 4.07
CA THR A 270 -21.04 -12.37 4.55
C THR A 270 -21.62 -11.19 3.75
N ASN A 271 -22.90 -10.87 3.98
CA ASN A 271 -23.57 -9.66 3.43
C ASN A 271 -22.89 -8.34 3.84
N THR A 272 -21.89 -8.39 4.73
CA THR A 272 -21.08 -7.25 5.19
C THR A 272 -19.62 -7.34 4.71
N SER A 273 -19.33 -8.15 3.68
CA SER A 273 -17.98 -8.47 3.19
C SER A 273 -17.14 -7.23 2.89
N ALA A 274 -17.67 -6.27 2.15
CA ALA A 274 -16.98 -5.03 1.82
C ALA A 274 -16.62 -4.20 3.07
N THR A 275 -17.54 -4.11 4.05
CA THR A 275 -17.28 -3.41 5.31
C THR A 275 -16.22 -4.13 6.15
N ASN A 276 -16.28 -5.45 6.24
CA ASN A 276 -15.30 -6.25 6.98
C ASN A 276 -13.90 -6.15 6.37
N PHE A 277 -13.81 -6.25 5.04
CA PHE A 277 -12.55 -6.06 4.33
C PHE A 277 -11.98 -4.65 4.54
N GLY A 278 -12.84 -3.62 4.44
CA GLY A 278 -12.47 -2.23 4.74
C GLY A 278 -11.93 -2.03 6.17
N ILE A 279 -12.49 -2.74 7.15
CA ILE A 279 -11.99 -2.72 8.54
C ILE A 279 -10.59 -3.35 8.63
N PHE A 280 -10.34 -4.51 7.99
CA PHE A 280 -9.01 -5.10 7.94
C PHE A 280 -7.99 -4.17 7.28
N MET A 281 -8.36 -3.54 6.17
CA MET A 281 -7.51 -2.54 5.52
C MET A 281 -7.25 -1.32 6.42
N GLY A 282 -8.25 -0.90 7.19
CA GLY A 282 -8.12 0.16 8.21
C GLY A 282 -7.05 -0.18 9.26
N PHE A 283 -7.02 -1.42 9.76
CA PHE A 283 -5.95 -1.87 10.67
C PHE A 283 -4.57 -1.84 10.01
N GLY A 284 -4.46 -2.19 8.72
CA GLY A 284 -3.21 -2.05 7.97
C GLY A 284 -2.73 -0.59 7.85
N ASN A 285 -3.64 0.34 7.63
CA ASN A 285 -3.31 1.77 7.62
C ASN A 285 -2.90 2.29 9.01
N ILE A 286 -3.57 1.84 10.08
CA ILE A 286 -3.17 2.14 11.46
C ILE A 286 -1.78 1.58 11.75
N SER A 287 -1.47 0.37 11.29
CA SER A 287 -0.16 -0.26 11.38
C SER A 287 0.93 0.64 10.79
N MET A 288 0.71 1.15 9.58
CA MET A 288 1.62 2.08 8.92
C MET A 288 1.82 3.38 9.72
N LEU A 289 0.73 3.96 10.25
CA LEU A 289 0.80 5.13 11.12
C LEU A 289 1.58 4.86 12.40
N ILE A 290 1.42 3.70 13.01
CA ILE A 290 2.19 3.29 14.19
C ILE A 290 3.68 3.23 13.83
N GLY A 291 4.04 2.60 12.71
CA GLY A 291 5.43 2.53 12.23
C GLY A 291 6.04 3.91 11.99
N ASN A 292 5.32 4.77 11.28
CA ASN A 292 5.76 6.13 10.97
C ASN A 292 5.99 6.97 12.26
N ASN A 293 5.17 6.78 13.30
CA ASN A 293 5.33 7.52 14.56
C ASN A 293 6.37 6.90 15.50
N ILE A 294 6.60 5.60 15.41
CA ILE A 294 7.65 4.92 16.18
C ILE A 294 9.04 5.26 15.61
N ALA A 295 9.17 5.42 14.30
CA ALA A 295 10.44 5.67 13.62
C ALA A 295 11.27 6.81 14.26
N PRO A 296 10.74 8.04 14.46
CA PRO A 296 11.49 9.12 15.10
C PRO A 296 11.83 8.83 16.56
N LEU A 297 10.98 8.08 17.29
CA LEU A 297 11.21 7.73 18.70
C LEU A 297 12.38 6.76 18.85
N VAL A 298 12.47 5.79 17.95
CA VAL A 298 13.54 4.80 17.93
C VAL A 298 14.83 5.42 17.42
N LEU A 299 14.75 6.32 16.44
CA LEU A 299 15.89 7.05 15.89
C LEU A 299 16.43 8.13 16.85
N GLY A 300 15.63 8.58 17.82
CA GLY A 300 16.06 9.58 18.81
C GLY A 300 17.31 9.18 19.62
N SER A 301 17.71 7.89 19.59
CA SER A 301 19.00 7.39 20.06
C SER A 301 20.14 7.54 19.05
N GLY A 302 19.86 7.96 17.81
CA GLY A 302 20.83 8.04 16.70
C GLY A 302 21.24 6.68 16.12
N ASP A 303 20.56 5.60 16.49
CA ASP A 303 20.88 4.24 16.07
C ASP A 303 19.88 3.73 15.02
N TYR A 304 20.22 3.88 13.75
CA TYR A 304 19.47 3.31 12.63
C TYR A 304 19.37 1.78 12.71
N GLY A 305 20.44 1.10 13.17
CA GLY A 305 20.46 -0.35 13.31
C GLY A 305 19.38 -0.84 14.25
N PHE A 306 19.20 -0.18 15.40
CA PHE A 306 18.14 -0.51 16.35
C PHE A 306 16.74 -0.30 15.73
N ALA A 307 16.53 0.74 14.95
CA ALA A 307 15.26 0.97 14.27
C ALA A 307 14.90 -0.17 13.30
N PHE A 308 15.88 -0.66 12.52
CA PHE A 308 15.65 -1.79 11.62
C PHE A 308 15.46 -3.12 12.35
N ILE A 309 16.09 -3.32 13.52
CA ILE A 309 15.79 -4.49 14.37
C ILE A 309 14.33 -4.43 14.86
N VAL A 310 13.85 -3.29 15.32
CA VAL A 310 12.44 -3.11 15.73
C VAL A 310 11.52 -3.39 14.55
N ALA A 311 11.86 -2.91 13.33
CA ALA A 311 11.11 -3.21 12.10
C ALA A 311 11.04 -4.71 11.83
N ALA A 312 12.14 -5.44 11.98
CA ALA A 312 12.15 -6.89 11.78
C ALA A 312 11.33 -7.64 12.85
N LEU A 313 11.45 -7.25 14.11
CA LEU A 313 10.71 -7.87 15.22
C LEU A 313 9.20 -7.65 15.12
N SER A 314 8.75 -6.53 14.51
CA SER A 314 7.33 -6.27 14.31
C SER A 314 6.65 -7.29 13.39
N LEU A 315 7.39 -8.05 12.60
CA LEU A 315 6.87 -9.09 11.72
C LEU A 315 6.64 -10.45 12.41
N ILE A 316 7.12 -10.64 13.65
CA ILE A 316 6.91 -11.91 14.39
C ILE A 316 5.43 -12.23 14.58
N PRO A 317 4.56 -11.31 15.03
CA PRO A 317 3.12 -11.58 15.11
C PRO A 317 2.51 -11.93 13.75
N CYS A 318 3.01 -11.36 12.63
CA CYS A 318 2.56 -11.69 11.29
C CYS A 318 2.91 -13.13 10.88
N LEU A 319 4.10 -13.63 11.26
CA LEU A 319 4.47 -15.02 11.03
C LEU A 319 3.55 -15.97 11.79
N LEU A 320 3.26 -15.69 13.07
CA LEU A 320 2.39 -16.54 13.90
C LEU A 320 0.95 -16.55 13.41
N THR A 321 0.38 -15.37 13.16
CA THR A 321 -1.00 -15.24 12.70
C THR A 321 -1.17 -15.65 11.25
N GLY A 322 -0.19 -15.39 10.39
CA GLY A 322 -0.15 -15.84 9.00
C GLY A 322 -0.11 -17.39 8.90
N TYR A 323 0.68 -18.03 9.77
CA TYR A 323 0.67 -19.49 9.89
C TYR A 323 -0.71 -20.01 10.30
N TYR A 324 -1.37 -19.36 11.28
CA TYR A 324 -2.71 -19.73 11.71
C TYR A 324 -3.76 -19.56 10.60
N LEU A 325 -3.77 -18.40 9.93
CA LEU A 325 -4.74 -18.05 8.88
C LEU A 325 -4.63 -18.94 7.63
N THR A 326 -3.48 -19.54 7.40
CA THR A 326 -3.23 -20.44 6.26
C THR A 326 -3.32 -21.91 6.61
N ARG A 327 -3.78 -22.26 7.83
CA ARG A 327 -3.82 -23.64 8.34
C ARG A 327 -5.03 -24.44 7.83
N SER A 328 -6.09 -23.73 7.41
CA SER A 328 -7.33 -24.29 6.86
C SER A 328 -7.23 -24.59 5.38
#